data_3f456b400b68b250c9dd18c37da5900f
#
_entry.id   3f456b400b68b250c9dd18c37da5900f
#
_cell.length_a   1.000
_cell.length_b   1.000
_cell.length_c   1.000
_cell.angle_alpha   90.00
_cell.angle_beta   90.00
_cell.angle_gamma   90.00
#
_symmetry.space_group_name_H-M   'P 1'
#
loop_
_entity.id
_entity.type
_entity.pdbx_description
1 polymer ?
#
loop_
_entity_poly.entity_id
_entity_poly.type
_entity_poly.pdbx_seq_one_letter_code
_entity_poly.pdbx_strand_id
1 'polypeptide(L)' 'MEKIAIIGAGGFGREVKTLVDSINELSNQYDLIGFFDDNIDKGTIVNGLKVLGGLSDL' A
#
# COMPACT_ATOMS: atom_id res chain seq x y z
N MET A 1 -4.69 -8.62 -13.37
CA MET A 1 -4.36 -8.28 -11.98
C MET A 1 -5.17 -7.08 -11.52
N GLU A 2 -5.75 -7.16 -10.36
CA GLU A 2 -6.53 -6.05 -9.81
C GLU A 2 -5.61 -5.05 -9.13
N LYS A 3 -5.76 -3.77 -9.45
CA LYS A 3 -4.99 -2.70 -8.79
C LYS A 3 -5.63 -2.35 -7.48
N ILE A 4 -4.84 -2.38 -6.40
CA ILE A 4 -5.30 -2.04 -5.06
C ILE A 4 -4.30 -1.09 -4.39
N ALA A 5 -4.78 -0.36 -3.40
CA ALA A 5 -3.94 0.47 -2.54
C ALA A 5 -4.30 0.20 -1.09
N ILE A 6 -3.38 0.51 -0.19
CA ILE A 6 -3.60 0.34 1.24
C ILE A 6 -3.85 1.70 1.86
N ILE A 7 -4.90 1.83 2.68
CA ILE A 7 -5.15 3.03 3.46
C ILE A 7 -4.40 2.91 4.77
N GLY A 8 -3.46 3.85 5.00
CA GLY A 8 -2.62 3.85 6.18
C GLY A 8 -1.28 3.16 5.93
N ALA A 9 -0.18 3.88 6.13
CA ALA A 9 1.19 3.38 5.92
C ALA A 9 1.95 3.16 7.24
N GLY A 10 1.27 3.23 8.38
CA GLY A 10 1.85 2.92 9.69
C GLY A 10 2.05 1.42 9.87
N GLY A 11 2.31 1.00 11.11
CA GLY A 11 2.61 -0.40 11.42
C GLY A 11 1.60 -1.38 10.87
N PHE A 12 0.31 -1.09 11.05
CA PHE A 12 -0.74 -1.98 10.57
C PHE A 12 -0.80 -2.03 9.04
N GLY A 13 -0.63 -0.89 8.37
CA GLY A 13 -0.60 -0.85 6.90
C GLY A 13 0.55 -1.67 6.33
N ARG A 14 1.71 -1.66 7.00
CA ARG A 14 2.86 -2.46 6.58
C ARG A 14 2.59 -3.96 6.74
N GLU A 15 1.86 -4.35 7.79
CA GLU A 15 1.45 -5.75 7.97
C GLU A 15 0.47 -6.18 6.88
N VAL A 16 -0.46 -5.31 6.49
CA VAL A 16 -1.39 -5.59 5.39
C VAL A 16 -0.61 -5.78 4.09
N LYS A 17 0.39 -4.94 3.82
CA LYS A 17 1.24 -5.10 2.64
C LYS A 17 1.94 -6.45 2.63
N THR A 18 2.48 -6.86 3.77
CA THR A 18 3.13 -8.18 3.88
C THR A 18 2.16 -9.30 3.56
N LEU A 19 0.93 -9.20 4.03
CA LEU A 19 -0.11 -10.18 3.74
C LEU A 19 -0.44 -10.23 2.23
N VAL A 20 -0.58 -9.07 1.60
CA VAL A 20 -0.84 -9.01 0.15
C VAL A 20 0.32 -9.61 -0.63
N ASP A 21 1.56 -9.31 -0.25
CA ASP A 21 2.74 -9.89 -0.89
C ASP A 21 2.73 -11.41 -0.79
N SER A 22 2.33 -11.95 0.37
CA SER A 22 2.22 -13.40 0.58
C SER A 22 1.15 -14.03 -0.33
N ILE A 23 0.00 -13.36 -0.46
CA ILE A 23 -1.07 -13.81 -1.37
C ILE A 23 -0.55 -13.84 -2.81
N ASN A 24 0.16 -12.80 -3.22
CA ASN A 24 0.70 -12.70 -4.57
C ASN A 24 1.77 -13.75 -4.88
N GLU A 25 2.52 -14.19 -3.89
CA GLU A 25 3.46 -15.29 -4.08
C GLU A 25 2.75 -16.57 -4.50
N LEU A 26 1.54 -16.77 -3.98
CA LEU A 26 0.77 -17.98 -4.27
C LEU A 26 -0.04 -17.88 -5.56
N SER A 27 -0.64 -16.73 -5.84
CA SER A 27 -1.58 -16.62 -6.96
C SER A 27 -1.48 -15.34 -7.78
N ASN A 28 -0.63 -14.39 -7.41
CA ASN A 28 -0.36 -13.16 -8.16
C ASN A 28 -1.63 -12.43 -8.59
N GLN A 29 -2.53 -12.17 -7.64
CA GLN A 29 -3.86 -11.61 -7.92
C GLN A 29 -3.91 -10.08 -7.90
N TYR A 30 -3.01 -9.42 -7.16
CA TYR A 30 -3.13 -7.99 -6.87
C TYR A 30 -1.90 -7.22 -7.35
N ASP A 31 -2.17 -6.05 -7.95
CA ASP A 31 -1.14 -5.06 -8.25
C ASP A 31 -1.24 -3.97 -7.18
N LEU A 32 -0.36 -4.03 -6.19
CA LEU A 32 -0.36 -3.10 -5.07
C LEU A 32 0.35 -1.82 -5.49
N ILE A 33 -0.42 -0.74 -5.66
CA ILE A 33 0.09 0.49 -6.28
C ILE A 33 0.65 1.50 -5.28
N GLY A 34 0.27 1.43 -4.01
CA GLY A 34 0.79 2.36 -3.01
C GLY A 34 -0.07 2.44 -1.76
N PHE A 35 0.27 3.44 -0.94
CA PHE A 35 -0.48 3.77 0.27
C PHE A 35 -1.16 5.12 0.14
N PHE A 36 -2.27 5.31 0.85
CA PHE A 36 -2.86 6.63 1.10
C PHE A 36 -2.83 6.88 2.60
N ASP A 37 -2.20 7.97 3.03
CA ASP A 37 -2.05 8.30 4.45
C ASP A 37 -1.94 9.80 4.63
N ASP A 38 -2.82 10.37 5.47
CA ASP A 38 -2.84 11.81 5.73
C ASP A 38 -1.65 12.29 6.56
N ASN A 39 -1.00 11.38 7.29
CA ASN A 39 0.07 11.73 8.23
C ASN A 39 1.48 11.54 7.65
N ILE A 40 1.58 11.05 6.42
CA ILE A 40 2.87 10.79 5.78
C ILE A 40 2.89 11.51 4.44
N ASP A 41 3.99 12.22 4.17
CA ASP A 41 4.10 13.02 2.95
C ASP A 41 4.01 12.18 1.69
N LYS A 42 3.29 12.70 0.71
CA LYS A 42 3.21 12.12 -0.62
C LYS A 42 4.61 11.92 -1.19
N GLY A 43 4.84 10.75 -1.75
CA GLY A 43 6.13 10.40 -2.34
C GLY A 43 7.07 9.67 -1.39
N THR A 44 6.75 9.60 -0.10
CA THR A 44 7.54 8.84 0.87
C THR A 44 7.46 7.35 0.53
N ILE A 45 8.60 6.67 0.64
CA ILE A 45 8.66 5.22 0.41
C ILE A 45 8.56 4.49 1.75
N VAL A 46 7.58 3.60 1.86
CA VAL A 46 7.38 2.77 3.04
C VAL A 46 7.38 1.32 2.60
N ASN A 47 8.30 0.52 3.11
CA ASN A 47 8.46 -0.89 2.72
C ASN A 47 8.53 -1.08 1.21
N GLY A 48 9.22 -0.18 0.51
CA GLY A 48 9.39 -0.26 -0.93
C GLY A 48 8.20 0.22 -1.74
N LEU A 49 7.15 0.75 -1.10
CA LEU A 49 5.92 1.17 -1.76
C LEU A 49 5.67 2.65 -1.46
N LYS A 50 5.27 3.41 -2.47
CA LYS A 50 5.14 4.87 -2.35
C LYS A 50 3.81 5.26 -1.70
N VAL A 51 3.86 6.32 -0.88
CA VAL A 51 2.64 7.01 -0.43
C VAL A 51 2.15 7.89 -1.57
N LEU A 52 0.95 7.60 -2.06
CA LEU A 52 0.38 8.26 -3.24
C LEU A 52 -0.31 9.57 -2.92
N GLY A 53 -0.68 9.77 -1.67
CA GLY A 53 -1.36 11.00 -1.22
C GLY A 53 -2.10 10.77 0.08
N GLY A 54 -2.99 11.71 0.44
CA GLY A 54 -3.88 11.58 1.58
C GLY A 54 -5.22 11.00 1.18
N LEU A 55 -6.13 10.88 2.16
CA LEU A 55 -7.46 10.31 1.92
C LEU A 55 -8.28 11.12 0.92
N SER A 56 -8.04 12.43 0.84
CA SER A 56 -8.72 13.29 -0.13
C SER A 56 -8.33 13.02 -1.58
N ASP A 57 -7.26 12.26 -1.80
CA ASP A 57 -6.78 11.90 -3.13
C ASP A 57 -7.38 10.59 -3.67
N LEU A 58 -8.23 9.97 -2.87
CA LEU A 58 -8.88 8.72 -3.29
C LEU A 58 -9.93 8.95 -4.38
#